data_003c64bbb6329ad59d11396c8320dacd
#
_entry.id   003c64bbb6329ad59d11396c8320dacd
#
_cell.length_a   1.000
_cell.length_b   1.000
_cell.length_c   1.000
_cell.angle_alpha   90.00
_cell.angle_beta   90.00
_cell.angle_gamma   90.00
#
_symmetry.space_group_name_H-M   'P 1'
#
loop_
_entity.id
_entity.type
_entity.pdbx_description
1 polymer ?
#
loop_
_entity_poly.entity_id
_entity_poly.type
_entity_poly.pdbx_seq_one_letter_code
_entity_poly.pdbx_strand_id
1 'polypeptide(L)'
;MQNRISSFPPFIDEQSEILILGSIPGVKSLEKQQYYAHPQNKFWKIIFELFNEKFTEDYSVRINILKKNHIAIWDVIDSCERKGSLDSEIKNEEANQIGELLESYPNIQAI
;
A
#
# COMPACT_ATOMS: atom_id res chain seq x y z
N MET A 1 23.42 8.60 12.17
CA MET A 1 22.24 9.20 11.56
C MET A 1 21.20 8.12 11.27
N GLN A 2 20.01 8.28 11.75
CA GLN A 2 18.97 7.29 11.58
C GLN A 2 18.27 7.47 10.24
N ASN A 3 18.06 6.36 9.54
CA ASN A 3 17.31 6.35 8.30
C ASN A 3 15.88 5.90 8.60
N ARG A 4 15.17 6.75 9.34
CA ARG A 4 13.79 6.44 9.65
C ARG A 4 12.89 6.80 8.48
N ILE A 5 12.03 5.87 8.12
CA ILE A 5 11.08 6.03 7.02
C ILE A 5 9.66 5.87 7.53
N SER A 6 8.72 6.46 6.83
CA SER A 6 7.29 6.40 7.18
C SER A 6 6.47 5.88 6.01
N SER A 7 5.41 5.16 6.32
CA SER A 7 4.48 4.69 5.31
C SER A 7 3.58 5.83 4.83
N PHE A 8 2.80 5.55 3.79
CA PHE A 8 1.84 6.52 3.25
C PHE A 8 0.54 6.48 4.02
N PRO A 9 -0.30 7.52 3.91
CA PRO A 9 -1.68 7.42 4.37
C PRO A 9 -2.38 6.27 3.67
N PRO A 10 -3.39 5.64 4.30
CA PRO A 10 -4.10 4.57 3.63
C PRO A 10 -4.85 5.09 2.42
N PHE A 11 -4.88 4.30 1.35
CA PHE A 11 -5.80 4.54 0.25
C PHE A 11 -7.08 3.76 0.55
N ILE A 12 -8.14 4.45 0.94
CA ILE A 12 -9.36 3.83 1.44
C ILE A 12 -10.53 4.81 1.32
N ASP A 13 -11.73 4.29 1.12
CA ASP A 13 -12.94 5.10 1.19
C ASP A 13 -14.07 4.31 1.86
N GLU A 14 -15.22 4.96 2.01
CA GLU A 14 -16.37 4.36 2.71
C GLU A 14 -16.90 3.12 2.02
N GLN A 15 -16.64 2.98 0.72
CA GLN A 15 -17.12 1.86 -0.06
C GLN A 15 -16.12 0.71 -0.14
N SER A 16 -14.95 0.86 0.43
CA SER A 16 -13.92 -0.19 0.40
C SER A 16 -14.42 -1.45 1.11
N GLU A 17 -14.24 -2.59 0.48
CA GLU A 17 -14.68 -3.89 0.99
C GLU A 17 -13.51 -4.84 1.26
N ILE A 18 -12.38 -4.62 0.61
CA ILE A 18 -11.17 -5.44 0.74
C ILE A 18 -10.01 -4.52 1.10
N LEU A 19 -9.26 -4.91 2.11
CA LEU A 19 -8.04 -4.19 2.51
C LEU A 19 -6.83 -5.07 2.22
N ILE A 20 -5.91 -4.57 1.39
CA ILE A 20 -4.64 -5.24 1.12
C ILE A 20 -3.58 -4.56 1.97
N LEU A 21 -2.86 -5.34 2.76
CA LEU A 21 -1.82 -4.83 3.65
C LEU A 21 -0.44 -5.24 3.18
N GLY A 22 0.46 -4.25 3.04
CA GLY A 22 1.88 -4.48 2.87
C GLY A 22 2.63 -4.26 4.18
N SER A 23 3.95 -4.31 4.11
CA SER A 23 4.80 -4.01 5.28
C SER A 23 5.06 -2.51 5.41
N ILE A 24 5.82 -1.95 4.48
CA ILE A 24 6.15 -0.53 4.41
C ILE A 24 6.68 -0.26 2.99
N PRO A 25 6.52 0.97 2.44
CA PRO A 25 6.98 1.24 1.09
C PRO A 25 8.48 1.01 0.90
N GLY A 26 8.86 0.45 -0.25
CA GLY A 26 10.25 0.32 -0.64
C GLY A 26 10.85 1.66 -1.09
N VAL A 27 12.13 1.65 -1.42
CA VAL A 27 12.85 2.87 -1.81
C VAL A 27 12.20 3.57 -3.01
N LYS A 28 11.85 2.82 -4.06
CA LYS A 28 11.23 3.41 -5.25
C LYS A 28 9.85 3.98 -4.96
N SER A 29 9.07 3.32 -4.11
CA SER A 29 7.77 3.82 -3.69
C SER A 29 7.91 5.13 -2.92
N LEU A 30 8.89 5.22 -2.03
CA LEU A 30 9.15 6.43 -1.27
C LEU A 30 9.60 7.58 -2.18
N GLU A 31 10.46 7.30 -3.15
CA GLU A 31 10.93 8.31 -4.11
C GLU A 31 9.77 8.88 -4.92
N LYS A 32 8.87 8.03 -5.38
CA LYS A 32 7.75 8.43 -6.24
C LYS A 32 6.49 8.79 -5.47
N GLN A 33 6.45 8.54 -4.16
CA GLN A 33 5.25 8.69 -3.34
C GLN A 33 4.07 7.89 -3.89
N GLN A 34 4.34 6.64 -4.27
CA GLN A 34 3.36 5.75 -4.89
C GLN A 34 3.48 4.35 -4.32
N TYR A 35 2.34 3.73 -4.04
CA TYR A 35 2.31 2.32 -3.63
C TYR A 35 2.81 1.42 -4.75
N TYR A 36 3.67 0.47 -4.40
CA TYR A 36 4.16 -0.57 -5.30
C TYR A 36 4.78 0.01 -6.58
N ALA A 37 5.67 1.00 -6.43
CA ALA A 37 6.23 1.74 -7.56
C ALA A 37 7.43 1.09 -8.24
N HIS A 38 8.08 0.10 -7.58
CA HIS A 38 9.25 -0.52 -8.19
C HIS A 38 8.86 -1.22 -9.49
N PRO A 39 9.61 -1.00 -10.61
CA PRO A 39 9.23 -1.56 -11.90
C PRO A 39 9.11 -3.09 -11.94
N GLN A 40 9.83 -3.79 -11.07
CA GLN A 40 9.80 -5.25 -11.00
C GLN A 40 8.71 -5.78 -10.08
N ASN A 41 8.04 -4.91 -9.32
CA ASN A 41 6.93 -5.34 -8.48
C ASN A 41 5.71 -5.62 -9.35
N LYS A 42 5.14 -6.80 -9.18
CA LYS A 42 4.05 -7.27 -10.04
C LYS A 42 2.66 -6.93 -9.54
N PHE A 43 2.56 -6.20 -8.42
CA PHE A 43 1.26 -5.88 -7.83
C PHE A 43 0.30 -5.26 -8.84
N TRP A 44 0.72 -4.18 -9.51
CA TRP A 44 -0.15 -3.50 -10.47
C TRP A 44 -0.47 -4.35 -11.68
N LYS A 45 0.49 -5.15 -12.16
CA LYS A 45 0.22 -6.06 -13.28
C LYS A 45 -0.85 -7.08 -12.92
N ILE A 46 -0.77 -7.62 -11.71
CA ILE A 46 -1.76 -8.58 -11.21
C ILE A 46 -3.13 -7.93 -11.10
N ILE A 47 -3.20 -6.72 -10.53
CA ILE A 47 -4.47 -5.99 -10.39
C ILE A 47 -5.10 -5.71 -11.76
N PHE A 48 -4.32 -5.22 -12.72
CA PHE A 48 -4.85 -4.93 -14.06
C PHE A 48 -5.35 -6.20 -14.75
N GLU A 49 -4.62 -7.29 -14.63
CA GLU A 49 -5.01 -8.57 -15.20
C GLU A 49 -6.28 -9.11 -14.55
N LEU A 50 -6.34 -9.03 -13.23
CA LEU A 50 -7.48 -9.52 -12.45
C LEU A 50 -8.79 -8.82 -12.85
N PHE A 51 -8.74 -7.52 -13.13
CA PHE A 51 -9.92 -6.74 -13.50
C PHE A 51 -10.03 -6.50 -15.01
N ASN A 52 -9.24 -7.23 -15.80
CA ASN A 52 -9.28 -7.18 -17.24
C ASN A 52 -9.08 -5.76 -17.81
N GLU A 53 -8.14 -5.03 -17.25
CA GLU A 53 -7.80 -3.68 -17.65
C GLU A 53 -6.47 -3.65 -18.38
N LYS A 54 -6.30 -2.68 -19.28
CA LYS A 54 -5.05 -2.51 -20.02
C LYS A 54 -4.01 -1.86 -19.11
N PHE A 55 -2.85 -2.52 -18.94
CA PHE A 55 -1.79 -2.04 -18.08
C PHE A 55 -1.28 -0.65 -18.47
N THR A 56 -1.08 0.20 -17.49
CA THR A 56 -0.48 1.52 -17.66
C THR A 56 0.40 1.87 -16.46
N GLU A 57 1.33 2.77 -16.65
CA GLU A 57 2.16 3.29 -15.57
C GLU A 57 1.58 4.55 -14.94
N ASP A 58 0.48 5.06 -15.47
CA ASP A 58 -0.21 6.23 -14.91
C ASP A 58 -0.80 5.89 -13.54
N TYR A 59 -0.23 6.48 -12.50
CA TYR A 59 -0.62 6.16 -11.12
C TYR A 59 -2.06 6.55 -10.81
N SER A 60 -2.55 7.64 -11.39
CA SER A 60 -3.94 8.04 -11.16
C SER A 60 -4.92 7.00 -11.72
N VAL A 61 -4.59 6.38 -12.84
CA VAL A 61 -5.38 5.29 -13.42
C VAL A 61 -5.30 4.06 -12.52
N ARG A 62 -4.10 3.74 -12.03
CA ARG A 62 -3.87 2.60 -11.13
C ARG A 62 -4.73 2.70 -9.88
N ILE A 63 -4.69 3.86 -9.23
CA ILE A 63 -5.46 4.11 -8.01
C ILE A 63 -6.97 4.04 -8.30
N ASN A 64 -7.40 4.58 -9.44
CA ASN A 64 -8.82 4.56 -9.80
C ASN A 64 -9.37 3.13 -9.97
N ILE A 65 -8.55 2.20 -10.44
CA ILE A 65 -8.97 0.80 -10.56
C ILE A 65 -9.26 0.20 -9.19
N LEU A 66 -8.43 0.51 -8.18
CA LEU A 66 -8.68 0.07 -6.81
C LEU A 66 -9.99 0.65 -6.28
N LYS A 67 -10.17 1.95 -6.46
CA LYS A 67 -11.38 2.63 -5.99
C LYS A 67 -12.63 2.06 -6.63
N LYS A 68 -12.61 1.87 -7.93
CA LYS A 68 -13.71 1.33 -8.72
C LYS A 68 -14.10 -0.09 -8.29
N ASN A 69 -13.13 -0.87 -7.81
CA ASN A 69 -13.34 -2.25 -7.38
C ASN A 69 -13.41 -2.41 -5.87
N HIS A 70 -13.54 -1.30 -5.13
CA HIS A 70 -13.74 -1.28 -3.68
C HIS A 70 -12.57 -1.90 -2.90
N ILE A 71 -11.35 -1.66 -3.38
CA ILE A 71 -10.13 -2.18 -2.76
C ILE A 71 -9.36 -1.03 -2.11
N ALA A 72 -9.03 -1.23 -0.83
CA ALA A 72 -8.15 -0.33 -0.08
C ALA A 72 -6.76 -0.94 0.03
N ILE A 73 -5.75 -0.10 0.17
CA ILE A 73 -4.37 -0.56 0.43
C ILE A 73 -3.77 0.28 1.55
N TRP A 74 -2.99 -0.37 2.37
CA TRP A 74 -2.23 0.27 3.44
C TRP A 74 -1.06 -0.64 3.82
N ASP A 75 -0.26 -0.19 4.79
CA ASP A 75 0.87 -0.96 5.30
C ASP A 75 0.69 -1.19 6.80
N VAL A 76 1.21 -2.30 7.29
CA VAL A 76 1.13 -2.65 8.72
C VAL A 76 2.05 -1.74 9.55
N ILE A 77 3.17 -1.33 8.98
CA ILE A 77 4.19 -0.54 9.68
C ILE A 77 3.99 0.94 9.39
N ASP A 78 3.82 1.74 10.44
CA ASP A 78 3.73 3.19 10.32
C ASP A 78 5.08 3.79 10.00
N SER A 79 6.10 3.40 10.76
CA SER A 79 7.45 3.91 10.57
C SER A 79 8.47 2.90 11.08
N CYS A 80 9.67 2.99 10.57
CA CYS A 80 10.76 2.12 11.01
C CYS A 80 12.10 2.68 10.55
N GLU A 81 13.18 2.03 11.01
CA GLU A 81 14.52 2.25 10.49
C GLU A 81 14.82 1.11 9.53
N ARG A 82 15.27 1.44 8.34
CA ARG A 82 15.58 0.41 7.34
C ARG A 82 16.59 0.93 6.33
N LYS A 83 17.56 0.08 6.01
CA LYS A 83 18.52 0.31 4.95
C LYS A 83 18.00 -0.37 3.69
N GLY A 84 17.79 0.37 2.62
CA GLY A 84 17.27 -0.20 1.37
C GLY A 84 15.79 -0.57 1.47
N SER A 85 15.40 -1.67 0.81
CA SER A 85 14.01 -2.06 0.66
C SER A 85 13.65 -3.43 1.23
N LEU A 86 14.61 -4.12 1.83
CA LEU A 86 14.38 -5.48 2.32
C LEU A 86 13.67 -5.48 3.68
N ASP A 87 12.61 -6.28 3.80
CA ASP A 87 11.88 -6.41 5.06
C ASP A 87 12.76 -6.94 6.19
N SER A 88 13.77 -7.79 5.86
CA SER A 88 14.72 -8.31 6.85
C SER A 88 15.58 -7.21 7.50
N GLU A 89 15.65 -6.04 6.90
CA GLU A 89 16.42 -4.91 7.43
C GLU A 89 15.58 -3.94 8.25
N ILE A 90 14.31 -4.23 8.47
CA ILE A 90 13.41 -3.40 9.26
C ILE A 90 13.78 -3.51 10.74
N LYS A 91 13.98 -2.35 11.38
CA LYS A 91 14.30 -2.25 12.81
C LYS A 91 13.48 -1.14 13.44
N ASN A 92 13.21 -1.31 14.73
CA ASN A 92 12.53 -0.29 15.54
C ASN A 92 11.22 0.18 14.89
N GLU A 93 10.44 -0.78 14.42
CA GLU A 93 9.17 -0.51 13.76
C GLU A 93 8.08 -0.09 14.74
N GLU A 94 7.24 0.83 14.26
CA GLU A 94 6.01 1.22 14.93
C GLU A 94 4.85 0.84 14.02
N ALA A 95 3.84 0.19 14.57
CA ALA A 95 2.72 -0.33 13.80
C ALA A 95 1.67 0.74 13.52
N ASN A 96 1.03 0.64 12.36
CA ASN A 96 -0.18 1.40 12.08
C ASN A 96 -1.35 0.83 12.89
N GLN A 97 -2.32 1.69 13.18
CA GLN A 97 -3.51 1.32 13.96
C GLN A 97 -4.55 0.68 13.04
N ILE A 98 -4.30 -0.56 12.64
CA ILE A 98 -5.18 -1.28 11.71
C ILE A 98 -6.58 -1.49 12.32
N GLY A 99 -6.65 -1.83 13.60
CA GLY A 99 -7.93 -2.03 14.28
C GLY A 99 -8.80 -0.78 14.27
N GLU A 100 -8.20 0.40 14.52
CA GLU A 100 -8.93 1.66 14.46
C GLU A 100 -9.40 1.98 13.05
N LEU A 101 -8.59 1.65 12.04
CA LEU A 101 -8.98 1.83 10.66
C LEU A 101 -10.23 1.00 10.33
N LEU A 102 -10.23 -0.26 10.74
CA LEU A 102 -11.36 -1.15 10.49
C LEU A 102 -12.63 -0.69 11.17
N GLU A 103 -12.53 -0.10 12.37
CA GLU A 103 -13.68 0.48 13.05
C GLU A 103 -14.27 1.67 12.28
N SER A 104 -13.40 2.48 11.66
CA SER A 104 -13.82 3.64 10.89
C SER A 104 -14.38 3.29 9.52
N TYR A 105 -14.06 2.09 9.00
CA TYR A 105 -14.46 1.65 7.67
C TYR A 105 -15.14 0.29 7.75
N PRO A 106 -16.39 0.25 8.28
CA PRO A 106 -17.06 -1.01 8.61
C PRO A 106 -17.45 -1.87 7.40
N ASN A 107 -17.35 -1.34 6.17
CA ASN A 107 -17.66 -2.13 4.98
C ASN A 107 -16.52 -3.07 4.57
N ILE A 108 -15.35 -2.97 5.19
CA ILE A 108 -14.26 -3.90 4.95
C ILE A 108 -14.66 -5.30 5.43
N GLN A 109 -14.66 -6.27 4.52
CA GLN A 109 -15.10 -7.64 4.77
C GLN A 109 -13.95 -8.65 4.73
N ALA A 110 -12.83 -8.29 4.10
CA ALA A 110 -11.69 -9.17 3.92
C ALA A 110 -10.38 -8.39 3.95
N ILE A 111 -9.34 -9.04 4.43
CA ILE A 111 -7.99 -8.50 4.49
C ILE A 111 -7.05 -9.47 3.79
#